data_d8ee53ae0fd17425e4cd6c369d3eec22
#
_entry.id   d8ee53ae0fd17425e4cd6c369d3eec22
#
_cell.length_a   1.000
_cell.length_b   1.000
_cell.length_c   1.000
_cell.angle_alpha   90.00
_cell.angle_beta   90.00
_cell.angle_gamma   90.00
#
_symmetry.space_group_name_H-M   'P 1'
#
loop_
_entity.id
_entity.type
_entity.pdbx_description
1 polymer ?
#
loop_
_entity_poly.entity_id
_entity_poly.type
_entity_poly.pdbx_seq_one_letter_code
_entity_poly.pdbx_strand_id
1 'polypeptide(L)' 'MNQKHIEDILSRIGISCGMNGYRYIVDALLLLDQEGVDDVKYTYLYHLIARKNQSTADRVERDMRYAFSRARE' A
#
# COMPACT_ATOMS: atom_id res chain seq x y z
N MET A 1 -5.85 -3.35 13.31
CA MET A 1 -4.91 -2.27 12.96
C MET A 1 -5.69 -1.11 12.36
N ASN A 2 -5.49 0.09 12.87
CA ASN A 2 -6.19 1.26 12.32
C ASN A 2 -5.26 2.07 11.41
N GLN A 3 -5.85 3.00 10.67
CA GLN A 3 -5.10 3.78 9.68
C GLN A 3 -3.99 4.62 10.33
N LYS A 4 -4.25 5.21 11.49
CA LYS A 4 -3.26 6.04 12.17
C LYS A 4 -2.01 5.23 12.54
N HIS A 5 -2.21 3.99 12.99
CA HIS A 5 -1.10 3.11 13.34
C HIS A 5 -0.25 2.78 12.10
N ILE A 6 -0.93 2.52 10.97
CA ILE A 6 -0.24 2.28 9.71
C ILE A 6 0.57 3.49 9.29
N GLU A 7 -0.01 4.68 9.40
CA GLU A 7 0.68 5.93 9.04
C GLU A 7 1.91 6.15 9.90
N ASP A 8 1.82 5.85 11.19
CA ASP A 8 2.96 5.96 12.09
C ASP A 8 4.10 5.01 11.68
N ILE A 9 3.77 3.77 11.32
CA ILE A 9 4.76 2.80 10.85
C ILE A 9 5.44 3.30 9.59
N LEU A 10 4.65 3.77 8.61
CA LEU A 10 5.20 4.26 7.34
C LEU A 10 6.13 5.45 7.55
N SER A 11 5.76 6.35 8.46
CA SER A 11 6.60 7.49 8.80
C SER A 11 7.95 7.03 9.36
N ARG A 12 7.93 6.02 10.23
CA ARG A 12 9.16 5.51 10.85
C ARG A 12 10.11 4.87 9.86
N ILE A 13 9.59 4.20 8.84
CA ILE A 13 10.43 3.56 7.83
C ILE A 13 10.77 4.48 6.66
N GLY A 14 10.31 5.74 6.70
CA GLY A 14 10.71 6.75 5.74
C GLY A 14 9.84 6.85 4.51
N ILE A 15 8.62 6.32 4.55
CA ILE A 15 7.68 6.46 3.43
C ILE A 15 6.81 7.70 3.68
N SER A 16 7.00 8.71 2.83
CA SER A 16 6.35 10.00 2.97
C SER A 16 4.92 9.97 2.45
N CYS A 17 4.02 10.69 3.13
CA CYS A 17 2.62 10.79 2.71
C CYS A 17 2.46 11.52 1.38
N GLY A 18 3.51 12.19 0.89
CA GLY A 18 3.48 12.82 -0.43
C GLY A 18 3.82 11.91 -1.59
N MET A 19 4.25 10.68 -1.32
CA MET A 19 4.56 9.73 -2.39
C MET A 19 3.28 9.15 -3.00
N ASN A 20 3.28 8.91 -4.32
CA ASN A 20 2.12 8.34 -5.00
C ASN A 20 1.73 6.98 -4.45
N GLY A 21 2.71 6.17 -4.05
CA GLY A 21 2.46 4.84 -3.53
C GLY A 21 1.98 4.80 -2.08
N TYR A 22 2.05 5.91 -1.37
CA TYR A 22 1.70 5.95 0.05
C TYR A 22 0.27 5.47 0.31
N ARG A 23 -0.69 6.04 -0.41
CA ARG A 23 -2.10 5.68 -0.26
C ARG A 23 -2.34 4.22 -0.58
N TYR A 24 -1.67 3.73 -1.62
CA TYR A 24 -1.82 2.33 -2.01
C TYR A 24 -1.29 1.40 -0.93
N ILE A 25 -0.17 1.76 -0.29
CA ILE A 25 0.40 0.95 0.80
C ILE A 25 -0.55 0.93 1.99
N VAL A 26 -1.12 2.08 2.36
CA VAL A 26 -2.10 2.15 3.44
C VAL A 26 -3.29 1.23 3.13
N ASP A 27 -3.83 1.33 1.92
CA ASP A 27 -4.96 0.50 1.52
C ASP A 27 -4.60 -0.99 1.53
N ALA A 28 -3.39 -1.34 1.08
CA ALA A 28 -2.93 -2.72 1.08
C ALA A 28 -2.89 -3.30 2.50
N LEU A 29 -2.34 -2.55 3.43
CA LEU A 29 -2.21 -3.02 4.81
C LEU A 29 -3.58 -3.15 5.48
N LEU A 30 -4.50 -2.23 5.20
CA LEU A 30 -5.85 -2.33 5.72
C LEU A 30 -6.58 -3.55 5.17
N LEU A 31 -6.44 -3.82 3.86
CA LEU A 31 -7.07 -4.97 3.24
C LEU A 31 -6.50 -6.28 3.77
N LEU A 32 -5.20 -6.36 3.94
CA LEU A 32 -4.55 -7.55 4.49
C LEU A 32 -4.98 -7.81 5.92
N ASP A 33 -5.19 -6.76 6.69
CA ASP A 33 -5.67 -6.89 8.07
C ASP A 33 -7.09 -7.46 8.11
N GLN A 34 -7.94 -7.06 7.17
CA GLN A 34 -9.32 -7.52 7.11
C GLN A 34 -9.45 -8.96 6.60
N GLU A 35 -8.70 -9.30 5.53
CA GLU A 35 -8.88 -10.57 4.83
C GLU A 35 -7.98 -11.68 5.35
N GLY A 36 -6.91 -11.32 6.07
CA GLY A 36 -5.91 -12.29 6.46
C GLY A 36 -4.84 -12.45 5.38
N VAL A 37 -3.60 -12.60 5.82
CA VAL A 37 -2.44 -12.60 4.92
C VAL A 37 -2.37 -13.88 4.07
N ASP A 38 -2.82 -15.00 4.61
CA ASP A 38 -2.62 -16.31 3.98
C ASP A 38 -3.50 -16.55 2.77
N ASP A 39 -4.62 -15.83 2.65
CA ASP A 39 -5.61 -16.08 1.63
C ASP A 39 -5.60 -15.04 0.49
N VAL A 40 -4.71 -14.06 0.54
CA VAL A 40 -4.72 -12.96 -0.42
C VAL A 40 -3.65 -13.18 -1.50
N LYS A 41 -4.09 -13.15 -2.76
CA LYS A 41 -3.18 -13.14 -3.90
C LYS A 41 -2.81 -11.70 -4.22
N TYR A 42 -1.52 -11.43 -4.43
CA TYR A 42 -1.05 -10.06 -4.68
C TYR A 42 -1.68 -9.43 -5.91
N THR A 43 -1.91 -10.21 -6.97
CA THR A 43 -2.54 -9.66 -8.17
C THR A 43 -3.96 -9.18 -7.86
N TYR A 44 -4.71 -9.95 -7.09
CA TYR A 44 -6.06 -9.56 -6.68
C TYR A 44 -6.03 -8.30 -5.81
N LEU A 45 -5.07 -8.24 -4.89
CA LEU A 45 -4.89 -7.10 -4.01
C LEU A 45 -4.66 -5.82 -4.83
N TYR A 46 -3.78 -5.87 -5.82
CA TYR A 46 -3.50 -4.72 -6.67
C TYR A 46 -4.75 -4.25 -7.41
N HIS A 47 -5.59 -5.18 -7.89
CA HIS A 47 -6.83 -4.81 -8.56
C HIS A 47 -7.82 -4.14 -7.61
N LEU A 48 -7.94 -4.62 -6.38
CA LEU A 48 -8.81 -4.01 -5.38
C LEU A 48 -8.36 -2.58 -5.05
N ILE A 49 -7.07 -2.39 -4.85
CA ILE A 49 -6.51 -1.08 -4.55
C ILE A 49 -6.71 -0.14 -5.73
N ALA A 50 -6.49 -0.63 -6.95
CA ALA A 50 -6.67 0.17 -8.16
C ALA A 50 -8.11 0.63 -8.30
N ARG A 51 -9.06 -0.27 -8.07
CA ARG A 51 -10.48 0.07 -8.17
C ARG A 51 -10.86 1.16 -7.15
N LYS A 52 -10.37 1.02 -5.93
CA LYS A 52 -10.66 1.98 -4.87
C LYS A 52 -10.10 3.36 -5.18
N ASN A 53 -8.97 3.43 -5.87
CA ASN A 53 -8.28 4.68 -6.15
C ASN A 53 -8.42 5.14 -7.59
N GLN A 54 -9.31 4.51 -8.37
CA GLN A 54 -9.54 4.85 -9.78
C GLN A 54 -8.23 4.83 -10.58
N SER A 55 -7.45 3.77 -10.40
CA SER A 55 -6.15 3.60 -10.99
C SER A 55 -6.07 2.24 -11.70
N THR A 56 -4.86 1.78 -12.01
CA THR A 56 -4.64 0.47 -12.63
C THR A 56 -3.74 -0.37 -11.74
N ALA A 57 -3.86 -1.70 -11.87
CA ALA A 57 -3.03 -2.61 -11.09
C ALA A 57 -1.54 -2.39 -11.35
N ASP A 58 -1.17 -2.13 -12.61
CA ASP A 58 0.22 -1.87 -12.97
C ASP A 58 0.76 -0.61 -12.29
N ARG A 59 -0.05 0.45 -12.27
CA ARG A 59 0.35 1.70 -11.61
C ARG A 59 0.46 1.51 -10.10
N VAL A 60 -0.48 0.79 -9.50
CA VAL A 60 -0.44 0.51 -8.07
C VAL A 60 0.84 -0.23 -7.71
N GLU A 61 1.14 -1.31 -8.43
CA GLU A 61 2.34 -2.11 -8.17
C GLU A 61 3.61 -1.28 -8.35
N ARG A 62 3.69 -0.51 -9.42
CA ARG A 62 4.86 0.32 -9.71
C ARG A 62 5.08 1.38 -8.63
N ASP A 63 4.02 2.08 -8.25
CA ASP A 63 4.14 3.17 -7.28
C ASP A 63 4.45 2.65 -5.88
N MET A 64 3.89 1.50 -5.51
CA MET A 64 4.23 0.86 -4.23
C MET A 64 5.69 0.42 -4.21
N ARG A 65 6.15 -0.19 -5.28
CA ARG A 65 7.55 -0.63 -5.38
C ARG A 65 8.51 0.56 -5.30
N TYR A 66 8.16 1.66 -5.97
CA TYR A 66 8.97 2.88 -5.92
C TYR A 66 9.02 3.44 -4.50
N ALA A 67 7.90 3.48 -3.81
CA ALA A 67 7.85 4.01 -2.44
C ALA A 67 8.73 3.19 -1.50
N PHE A 68 8.67 1.85 -1.58
CA PHE A 68 9.53 0.99 -0.77
C PHE A 68 11.00 1.16 -1.12
N SER A 69 11.31 1.37 -2.39
CA SER A 69 12.68 1.62 -2.83
C SER A 69 13.23 2.91 -2.21
N ARG A 70 12.42 3.96 -2.17
CA ARG A 70 12.81 5.24 -1.58
C ARG A 70 12.95 5.17 -0.06
N ALA A 71 12.20 4.31 0.58
CA ALA A 71 12.22 4.20 2.04
C ALA A 71 13.60 3.81 2.57
N ARG A 72 14.44 3.22 1.74
CA ARG A 72 15.77 2.78 2.14
C ARG A 72 16.83 3.88 2.03
N GLU A 73 16.49 4.97 1.43
CA GLU A 73 17.39 6.09 1.27
C GLU A 73 17.27 7.04 2.47
#